data_6d7df041d759b572af262b60be3667ac
#
_entry.id   6d7df041d759b572af262b60be3667ac
#
_cell.length_a   1.000
_cell.length_b   1.000
_cell.length_c   1.000
_cell.angle_alpha   90.00
_cell.angle_beta   90.00
_cell.angle_gamma   90.00
#
_symmetry.space_group_name_H-M   'P 1'
#
loop_
_entity.id
_entity.type
_entity.pdbx_description
1 polymer ?
#
loop_
_entity_poly.entity_id
_entity_poly.type
_entity_poly.pdbx_seq_one_letter_code
_entity_poly.pdbx_strand_id
1 'polypeptide(L)'
;MLAAAIHVRYGGRMDQFITPAVWCNGTADEAAQFYANVFRDASIVKQVPGVASTVSIHGFQLSLINGDDQYAPNPSISCFLNFDPLLFGGEEQARAYLDELYEQLSTGGVLTELGEYPFSPRYAWVRDRFGMTWQLMLTDPAGEPRPFVIPSFMFGGTNHANAEEATDAWITLFDNSHRGALHRYEEGAPIDPGTVMFTDFTLRGTWMAAMDSGTFHDFTFTPGVSMIVSCRDQ
;
A
#
# COMPACT_ATOMS: atom_id res chain seq x y z
N MET A 1 14.80 4.39 36.55
CA MET A 1 15.36 3.84 35.29
C MET A 1 14.53 4.41 34.16
N LEU A 2 15.09 5.35 33.39
CA LEU A 2 14.42 5.96 32.24
C LEU A 2 14.43 4.93 31.12
N ALA A 3 13.26 4.50 30.66
CA ALA A 3 13.09 3.78 29.40
C ALA A 3 13.36 4.78 28.28
N ALA A 4 14.48 4.61 27.58
CA ALA A 4 14.78 5.34 26.36
C ALA A 4 13.84 4.84 25.27
N ALA A 5 12.87 5.67 24.91
CA ALA A 5 12.07 5.47 23.71
C ALA A 5 13.03 5.51 22.52
N ILE A 6 13.27 4.37 21.88
CA ILE A 6 13.98 4.28 20.62
C ILE A 6 13.05 4.89 19.56
N HIS A 7 13.18 6.20 19.35
CA HIS A 7 12.65 6.83 18.16
C HIS A 7 13.51 6.35 16.98
N VAL A 8 13.03 5.35 16.25
CA VAL A 8 13.55 5.07 14.91
C VAL A 8 13.13 6.26 14.05
N ARG A 9 13.96 7.29 14.05
CA ARG A 9 13.90 8.34 13.04
C ARG A 9 14.37 7.68 11.74
N TYR A 10 13.44 7.39 10.85
CA TYR A 10 13.78 7.27 9.43
C TYR A 10 14.30 8.64 9.02
N GLY A 11 15.62 8.79 9.19
CA GLY A 11 16.29 10.06 9.08
C GLY A 11 16.40 10.53 7.66
N GLY A 12 16.12 11.82 7.47
CA GLY A 12 16.47 12.59 6.30
C GLY A 12 15.49 12.39 5.15
N ARG A 13 14.89 13.48 4.74
CA ARG A 13 14.08 13.66 3.54
C ARG A 13 14.81 13.10 2.31
N MET A 14 14.79 11.80 2.12
CA MET A 14 15.05 11.21 0.81
C MET A 14 13.78 11.46 0.03
N ASP A 15 13.87 12.20 -1.06
CA ASP A 15 12.75 12.36 -1.98
C ASP A 15 12.31 10.96 -2.36
N GLN A 16 11.06 10.61 -2.06
CA GLN A 16 10.49 9.31 -2.39
C GLN A 16 10.62 9.09 -3.90
N PHE A 17 11.35 8.05 -4.28
CA PHE A 17 11.71 7.83 -5.69
C PHE A 17 10.50 7.36 -6.51
N ILE A 18 9.64 6.52 -5.91
CA ILE A 18 8.42 6.03 -6.53
C ILE A 18 7.23 6.45 -5.67
N THR A 19 6.29 7.19 -6.27
CA THR A 19 5.11 7.71 -5.58
C THR A 19 3.86 7.18 -6.26
N PRO A 20 2.97 6.46 -5.57
CA PRO A 20 1.67 6.11 -6.13
C PRO A 20 0.87 7.37 -6.47
N ALA A 21 0.17 7.32 -7.59
CA ALA A 21 -0.71 8.38 -8.07
C ALA A 21 -2.11 7.81 -8.28
N VAL A 22 -3.08 8.36 -7.56
CA VAL A 22 -4.48 7.98 -7.61
C VAL A 22 -5.22 8.94 -8.53
N TRP A 23 -5.94 8.39 -9.50
CA TRP A 23 -6.81 9.13 -10.40
C TRP A 23 -8.11 9.51 -9.67
N CYS A 24 -8.32 10.80 -9.49
CA CYS A 24 -9.47 11.36 -8.81
C CYS A 24 -10.33 12.12 -9.81
N ASN A 25 -11.63 11.82 -9.86
CA ASN A 25 -12.58 12.52 -10.70
C ASN A 25 -13.04 13.83 -10.03
N GLY A 26 -12.20 14.88 -10.09
CA GLY A 26 -12.48 16.18 -9.50
C GLY A 26 -12.37 16.25 -7.96
N THR A 27 -12.03 15.17 -7.29
CA THR A 27 -12.07 15.04 -5.81
C THR A 27 -10.69 15.02 -5.15
N ALA A 28 -9.59 15.32 -5.87
CA ALA A 28 -8.23 15.21 -5.32
C ALA A 28 -8.01 16.07 -4.07
N ASP A 29 -8.54 17.29 -4.03
CA ASP A 29 -8.40 18.18 -2.87
C ASP A 29 -9.20 17.68 -1.66
N GLU A 30 -10.40 17.15 -1.90
CA GLU A 30 -11.24 16.55 -0.85
C GLU A 30 -10.60 15.28 -0.30
N ALA A 31 -10.06 14.41 -1.17
CA ALA A 31 -9.35 13.21 -0.78
C ALA A 31 -8.09 13.53 0.04
N ALA A 32 -7.33 14.56 -0.37
CA ALA A 32 -6.16 15.00 0.37
C ALA A 32 -6.51 15.47 1.78
N GLN A 33 -7.57 16.27 1.92
CA GLN A 33 -8.04 16.73 3.22
C GLN A 33 -8.54 15.56 4.08
N PHE A 34 -9.24 14.61 3.48
CA PHE A 34 -9.72 13.41 4.17
C PHE A 34 -8.54 12.61 4.72
N TYR A 35 -7.54 12.26 3.90
CA TYR A 35 -6.38 11.49 4.36
C TYR A 35 -5.57 12.24 5.41
N ALA A 36 -5.38 13.55 5.26
CA ALA A 36 -4.69 14.36 6.27
C ALA A 36 -5.42 14.40 7.62
N ASN A 37 -6.73 14.19 7.65
CA ASN A 37 -7.53 14.16 8.89
C ASN A 37 -7.65 12.75 9.49
N VAL A 38 -7.69 11.71 8.65
CA VAL A 38 -7.95 10.33 9.09
C VAL A 38 -6.68 9.66 9.61
N PHE A 39 -5.55 9.86 8.94
CA PHE A 39 -4.29 9.29 9.38
C PHE A 39 -3.61 10.16 10.44
N ARG A 40 -3.13 9.53 11.53
CA ARG A 40 -2.54 10.23 12.70
C ARG A 40 -1.31 11.06 12.37
N ASP A 41 -0.41 10.59 11.53
CA ASP A 41 0.79 11.31 11.08
C ASP A 41 0.68 11.59 9.58
N ALA A 42 -0.22 12.50 9.23
CA ALA A 42 -0.44 12.88 7.85
C ALA A 42 -0.57 14.38 7.66
N SER A 43 -0.17 14.85 6.47
CA SER A 43 -0.29 16.25 6.09
C SER A 43 -0.31 16.41 4.57
N ILE A 44 -0.94 17.48 4.09
CA ILE A 44 -0.85 17.89 2.69
C ILE A 44 0.50 18.58 2.49
N VAL A 45 1.39 17.97 1.69
CA VAL A 45 2.76 18.48 1.46
C VAL A 45 2.90 19.30 0.18
N LYS A 46 1.98 19.11 -0.78
CA LYS A 46 1.90 19.87 -2.01
C LYS A 46 0.46 19.92 -2.49
N GLN A 47 0.03 21.07 -3.00
CA GLN A 47 -1.29 21.22 -3.58
C GLN A 47 -1.27 22.23 -4.73
N VAL A 48 -1.88 21.83 -5.85
CA VAL A 48 -2.28 22.70 -6.94
C VAL A 48 -3.81 22.58 -7.02
N PRO A 49 -4.56 23.54 -6.46
CA PRO A 49 -6.00 23.42 -6.28
C PRO A 49 -6.72 23.03 -7.57
N GLY A 50 -7.61 22.04 -7.49
CA GLY A 50 -8.37 21.53 -8.62
C GLY A 50 -7.56 20.70 -9.63
N VAL A 51 -6.24 20.56 -9.46
CA VAL A 51 -5.36 19.80 -10.37
C VAL A 51 -4.78 18.57 -9.69
N ALA A 52 -4.02 18.77 -8.62
CA ALA A 52 -3.37 17.66 -7.91
C ALA A 52 -3.01 18.06 -6.48
N SER A 53 -3.03 17.08 -5.59
CA SER A 53 -2.58 17.19 -4.20
C SER A 53 -1.65 16.02 -3.86
N THR A 54 -0.65 16.25 -3.01
CA THR A 54 0.20 15.19 -2.45
C THR A 54 0.06 15.18 -0.95
N VAL A 55 -0.25 14.01 -0.39
CA VAL A 55 -0.36 13.77 1.04
C VAL A 55 0.83 12.94 1.49
N SER A 56 1.42 13.31 2.62
CA SER A 56 2.36 12.47 3.35
C SER A 56 1.60 11.73 4.44
N ILE A 57 1.73 10.42 4.51
CA ILE A 57 1.15 9.54 5.53
C ILE A 57 2.30 8.79 6.19
N HIS A 58 2.61 9.07 7.46
CA HIS A 58 3.78 8.51 8.15
C HIS A 58 5.09 8.64 7.32
N GLY A 59 5.25 9.78 6.65
CA GLY A 59 6.40 10.06 5.79
C GLY A 59 6.32 9.48 4.38
N PHE A 60 5.35 8.62 4.07
CA PHE A 60 5.11 8.10 2.73
C PHE A 60 4.20 9.04 1.92
N GLN A 61 4.62 9.39 0.70
CA GLN A 61 3.87 10.30 -0.16
C GLN A 61 2.91 9.54 -1.08
N LEU A 62 1.68 10.04 -1.17
CA LEU A 62 0.63 9.61 -2.09
C LEU A 62 0.18 10.82 -2.91
N SER A 63 0.22 10.72 -4.22
CA SER A 63 -0.25 11.75 -5.13
C SER A 63 -1.70 11.51 -5.52
N LEU A 64 -2.50 12.56 -5.55
CA LEU A 64 -3.92 12.56 -5.93
C LEU A 64 -4.06 13.50 -7.12
N ILE A 65 -4.48 12.98 -8.27
CA ILE A 65 -4.47 13.74 -9.53
C ILE A 65 -5.89 13.81 -10.07
N ASN A 66 -6.41 15.00 -10.28
CA ASN A 66 -7.69 15.16 -10.93
C ASN A 66 -7.57 14.87 -12.43
N GLY A 67 -8.39 13.95 -12.88
CA GLY A 67 -8.65 13.64 -14.26
C GLY A 67 -10.14 13.68 -14.55
N ASP A 68 -10.53 13.11 -15.66
CA ASP A 68 -11.93 12.89 -16.03
C ASP A 68 -12.46 11.59 -15.41
N ASP A 69 -13.66 11.19 -15.81
CA ASP A 69 -14.34 9.98 -15.33
C ASP A 69 -13.97 8.70 -16.11
N GLN A 70 -12.94 8.79 -16.98
CA GLN A 70 -12.51 7.65 -17.80
C GLN A 70 -11.89 6.52 -16.95
N TYR A 71 -11.21 6.87 -15.88
CA TYR A 71 -10.54 5.90 -15.01
C TYR A 71 -10.98 6.07 -13.55
N ALA A 72 -10.99 4.96 -12.84
CA ALA A 72 -11.19 4.92 -11.41
C ALA A 72 -10.20 3.95 -10.77
N PRO A 73 -9.78 4.19 -9.53
CA PRO A 73 -9.00 3.22 -8.77
C PRO A 73 -9.73 1.87 -8.69
N ASN A 74 -8.99 0.79 -8.75
CA ASN A 74 -9.50 -0.55 -8.54
C ASN A 74 -8.54 -1.36 -7.66
N PRO A 75 -8.93 -2.55 -7.16
CA PRO A 75 -8.12 -3.29 -6.20
C PRO A 75 -6.82 -3.90 -6.74
N SER A 76 -6.51 -3.79 -8.04
CA SER A 76 -5.25 -4.30 -8.61
C SER A 76 -4.03 -3.56 -8.05
N ILE A 77 -4.19 -2.29 -7.65
CA ILE A 77 -3.19 -1.55 -6.88
C ILE A 77 -3.85 -1.00 -5.63
N SER A 78 -3.36 -1.43 -4.47
CA SER A 78 -3.79 -1.01 -3.14
C SER A 78 -2.60 -0.53 -2.33
N CYS A 79 -2.82 -0.07 -1.11
CA CYS A 79 -1.76 0.10 -0.12
C CYS A 79 -2.00 -0.83 1.07
N PHE A 80 -0.97 -1.60 1.45
CA PHE A 80 -0.92 -2.18 2.79
C PHE A 80 -0.66 -1.07 3.80
N LEU A 81 -1.38 -1.14 4.90
CA LEU A 81 -1.14 -0.42 6.14
C LEU A 81 -0.60 -1.43 7.15
N ASN A 82 0.69 -1.34 7.40
CA ASN A 82 1.44 -2.28 8.24
C ASN A 82 1.37 -1.84 9.69
N PHE A 83 0.46 -2.43 10.47
CA PHE A 83 0.30 -2.15 11.90
C PHE A 83 1.29 -2.99 12.71
N ASP A 84 2.59 -2.70 12.53
CA ASP A 84 3.65 -3.28 13.33
C ASP A 84 3.61 -2.70 14.76
N PRO A 85 3.48 -3.54 15.81
CA PRO A 85 3.51 -3.10 17.21
C PRO A 85 4.69 -2.20 17.56
N LEU A 86 5.84 -2.35 16.93
CA LEU A 86 7.02 -1.51 17.16
C LEU A 86 6.83 -0.06 16.68
N LEU A 87 5.99 0.16 15.67
CA LEU A 87 5.69 1.51 15.16
C LEU A 87 4.71 2.28 16.06
N PHE A 88 3.86 1.56 16.81
CA PHE A 88 2.72 2.15 17.52
C PHE A 88 2.77 2.01 19.04
N GLY A 89 3.88 1.52 19.59
CA GLY A 89 4.08 1.43 21.04
C GLY A 89 3.48 0.18 21.69
N GLY A 90 3.15 -0.85 20.89
CA GLY A 90 2.67 -2.15 21.32
C GLY A 90 1.49 -2.65 20.51
N GLU A 91 1.16 -3.94 20.70
CA GLU A 91 0.10 -4.60 19.94
C GLU A 91 -1.29 -4.00 20.17
N GLU A 92 -1.60 -3.64 21.41
CA GLU A 92 -2.89 -3.05 21.76
C GLU A 92 -3.11 -1.72 21.02
N GLN A 93 -2.08 -0.86 20.99
CA GLN A 93 -2.12 0.44 20.32
C GLN A 93 -2.18 0.28 18.80
N ALA A 94 -1.42 -0.67 18.23
CA ALA A 94 -1.46 -1.00 16.81
C ALA A 94 -2.85 -1.49 16.39
N ARG A 95 -3.43 -2.42 17.15
CA ARG A 95 -4.77 -2.97 16.92
C ARG A 95 -5.85 -1.88 17.03
N ALA A 96 -5.80 -1.05 18.06
CA ALA A 96 -6.77 0.04 18.25
C ALA A 96 -6.72 1.05 17.09
N TYR A 97 -5.52 1.36 16.58
CA TYR A 97 -5.38 2.25 15.43
C TYR A 97 -5.85 1.59 14.12
N LEU A 98 -5.63 0.30 13.96
CA LEU A 98 -6.18 -0.47 12.84
C LEU A 98 -7.71 -0.39 12.83
N ASP A 99 -8.35 -0.63 13.98
CA ASP A 99 -9.80 -0.59 14.11
C ASP A 99 -10.36 0.82 13.83
N GLU A 100 -9.71 1.87 14.33
CA GLU A 100 -10.03 3.26 14.03
C GLU A 100 -9.98 3.54 12.52
N LEU A 101 -8.92 3.12 11.84
CA LEU A 101 -8.78 3.32 10.39
C LEU A 101 -9.75 2.46 9.58
N TYR A 102 -10.07 1.25 10.03
CA TYR A 102 -11.10 0.43 9.38
C TYR A 102 -12.43 1.17 9.30
N GLU A 103 -12.90 1.76 10.39
CA GLU A 103 -14.15 2.52 10.44
C GLU A 103 -14.15 3.71 9.47
N GLN A 104 -13.01 4.37 9.31
CA GLN A 104 -12.90 5.55 8.45
C GLN A 104 -12.74 5.19 6.96
N LEU A 105 -11.97 4.13 6.66
CA LEU A 105 -11.60 3.76 5.29
C LEU A 105 -12.57 2.78 4.63
N SER A 106 -13.47 2.12 5.37
CA SER A 106 -14.42 1.16 4.79
C SER A 106 -15.66 1.80 4.16
N THR A 107 -15.73 3.13 4.13
CA THR A 107 -16.94 3.89 3.71
C THR A 107 -17.30 3.73 2.23
N GLY A 108 -16.37 3.30 1.38
CA GLY A 108 -16.59 2.96 -0.04
C GLY A 108 -16.85 1.47 -0.28
N GLY A 109 -16.73 0.63 0.76
CA GLY A 109 -17.02 -0.80 0.69
C GLY A 109 -15.96 -1.67 1.38
N VAL A 110 -16.34 -2.91 1.66
CA VAL A 110 -15.49 -3.93 2.27
C VAL A 110 -15.25 -5.03 1.23
N LEU A 111 -13.97 -5.32 0.95
CA LEU A 111 -13.55 -6.41 0.06
C LEU A 111 -13.25 -7.68 0.85
N THR A 112 -12.65 -7.53 2.04
CA THR A 112 -12.43 -8.60 3.00
C THR A 112 -12.77 -8.06 4.39
N GLU A 113 -13.65 -8.76 5.10
CA GLU A 113 -14.14 -8.34 6.41
C GLU A 113 -13.03 -8.24 7.45
N LEU A 114 -13.18 -7.36 8.42
CA LEU A 114 -12.26 -7.24 9.54
C LEU A 114 -12.33 -8.50 10.41
N GLY A 115 -11.23 -9.24 10.49
CA GLY A 115 -11.17 -10.50 11.20
C GLY A 115 -9.78 -11.04 11.43
N GLU A 116 -9.72 -12.25 12.00
CA GLU A 116 -8.51 -13.05 12.12
C GLU A 116 -8.36 -13.96 10.89
N TYR A 117 -7.15 -13.99 10.34
CA TYR A 117 -6.80 -14.77 9.15
C TYR A 117 -5.50 -15.56 9.41
N PRO A 118 -5.22 -16.65 8.68
CA PRO A 118 -4.02 -17.47 8.90
C PRO A 118 -2.70 -16.69 8.82
N PHE A 119 -2.68 -15.55 8.16
CA PHE A 119 -1.50 -14.71 7.94
C PHE A 119 -1.47 -13.43 8.81
N SER A 120 -2.54 -13.14 9.55
CA SER A 120 -2.60 -11.97 10.42
C SER A 120 -3.68 -12.12 11.49
N PRO A 121 -3.39 -11.81 12.76
CA PRO A 121 -4.38 -11.87 13.83
C PRO A 121 -5.46 -10.78 13.72
N ARG A 122 -5.28 -9.81 12.81
CA ARG A 122 -6.29 -8.79 12.48
C ARG A 122 -6.01 -8.21 11.11
N TYR A 123 -6.91 -8.45 10.17
CA TYR A 123 -6.78 -8.00 8.79
C TYR A 123 -8.14 -7.56 8.25
N ALA A 124 -8.10 -6.58 7.35
CA ALA A 124 -9.22 -6.20 6.50
C ALA A 124 -8.72 -5.70 5.15
N TRP A 125 -9.56 -5.79 4.12
CA TRP A 125 -9.33 -5.12 2.85
C TRP A 125 -10.55 -4.28 2.51
N VAL A 126 -10.36 -2.99 2.42
CA VAL A 126 -11.45 -2.02 2.30
C VAL A 126 -11.22 -1.08 1.13
N ARG A 127 -12.29 -0.44 0.69
CA ARG A 127 -12.31 0.65 -0.28
C ARG A 127 -12.81 1.91 0.41
N ASP A 128 -12.11 3.01 0.24
CA ASP A 128 -12.59 4.29 0.72
C ASP A 128 -13.57 4.95 -0.26
N ARG A 129 -14.15 6.06 0.17
CA ARG A 129 -15.15 6.80 -0.62
C ARG A 129 -14.60 7.42 -1.91
N PHE A 130 -13.28 7.44 -2.09
CA PHE A 130 -12.60 7.92 -3.30
C PHE A 130 -12.17 6.79 -4.23
N GLY A 131 -12.47 5.53 -3.85
CA GLY A 131 -12.19 4.34 -4.63
C GLY A 131 -10.83 3.70 -4.36
N MET A 132 -9.93 4.36 -3.61
CA MET A 132 -8.64 3.76 -3.23
C MET A 132 -8.88 2.59 -2.28
N THR A 133 -8.07 1.53 -2.43
CA THR A 133 -8.19 0.34 -1.60
C THR A 133 -7.02 0.20 -0.65
N TRP A 134 -7.32 -0.22 0.58
CA TRP A 134 -6.41 -0.29 1.70
C TRP A 134 -6.47 -1.68 2.33
N GLN A 135 -5.31 -2.30 2.54
CA GLN A 135 -5.18 -3.58 3.24
C GLN A 135 -4.61 -3.30 4.62
N LEU A 136 -5.44 -3.40 5.65
CA LEU A 136 -5.05 -3.14 7.03
C LEU A 136 -4.58 -4.45 7.65
N MET A 137 -3.34 -4.53 8.11
CA MET A 137 -2.76 -5.77 8.60
C MET A 137 -1.99 -5.55 9.90
N LEU A 138 -2.43 -6.19 10.99
CA LEU A 138 -1.64 -6.31 12.20
C LEU A 138 -0.54 -7.34 11.95
N THR A 139 0.72 -6.91 12.08
CA THR A 139 1.88 -7.74 11.75
C THR A 139 2.65 -8.18 12.99
N ASP A 140 3.37 -9.27 12.86
CA ASP A 140 4.36 -9.69 13.86
C ASP A 140 5.62 -8.83 13.71
N PRO A 141 6.16 -8.23 14.78
CA PRO A 141 7.39 -7.43 14.74
C PRO A 141 8.66 -8.27 14.48
N ALA A 142 8.55 -9.57 14.23
CA ALA A 142 9.68 -10.42 13.90
C ALA A 142 10.24 -10.08 12.51
N GLY A 143 11.56 -9.95 12.40
CA GLY A 143 12.26 -9.74 11.14
C GLY A 143 12.66 -8.29 10.88
N GLU A 144 12.96 -7.99 9.61
CA GLU A 144 13.34 -6.65 9.18
C GLU A 144 12.14 -5.71 9.20
N PRO A 145 12.24 -4.53 9.86
CA PRO A 145 11.13 -3.58 9.91
C PRO A 145 10.67 -3.13 8.53
N ARG A 146 9.35 -3.04 8.34
CA ARG A 146 8.70 -2.50 7.15
C ARG A 146 8.06 -1.15 7.47
N PRO A 147 7.96 -0.23 6.48
CA PRO A 147 7.25 1.03 6.70
C PRO A 147 5.75 0.81 6.91
N PHE A 148 5.06 1.85 7.40
CA PHE A 148 3.62 1.78 7.65
C PHE A 148 2.82 1.64 6.33
N VAL A 149 3.18 2.38 5.28
CA VAL A 149 2.48 2.32 3.98
C VAL A 149 3.34 1.60 2.96
N ILE A 150 2.79 0.55 2.34
CA ILE A 150 3.45 -0.27 1.32
C ILE A 150 2.51 -0.43 0.13
N PRO A 151 2.81 0.15 -1.05
CA PRO A 151 2.05 -0.11 -2.27
C PRO A 151 2.05 -1.61 -2.60
N SER A 152 0.90 -2.12 -3.00
CA SER A 152 0.69 -3.54 -3.29
C SER A 152 0.06 -3.74 -4.66
N PHE A 153 0.61 -4.67 -5.42
CA PHE A 153 0.17 -5.04 -6.76
C PHE A 153 -0.47 -6.41 -6.73
N MET A 154 -1.72 -6.51 -7.16
CA MET A 154 -2.43 -7.78 -7.29
C MET A 154 -2.59 -8.15 -8.77
N PHE A 155 -1.90 -9.19 -9.17
CA PHE A 155 -1.93 -9.73 -10.52
C PHE A 155 -3.12 -10.68 -10.66
N GLY A 156 -4.21 -10.17 -11.22
CA GLY A 156 -5.45 -10.90 -11.46
C GLY A 156 -5.89 -10.87 -12.92
N GLY A 157 -6.97 -11.57 -13.24
CA GLY A 157 -7.53 -11.62 -14.58
C GLY A 157 -6.48 -12.08 -15.61
N THR A 158 -6.28 -11.32 -16.66
CA THR A 158 -5.32 -11.63 -17.74
C THR A 158 -3.85 -11.52 -17.33
N ASN A 159 -3.55 -10.91 -16.18
CA ASN A 159 -2.20 -10.75 -15.64
C ASN A 159 -1.87 -11.77 -14.53
N HIS A 160 -2.76 -12.71 -14.27
CA HIS A 160 -2.49 -13.79 -13.31
C HIS A 160 -1.20 -14.56 -13.65
N ALA A 161 -0.48 -14.99 -12.61
CA ALA A 161 0.81 -15.69 -12.66
C ALA A 161 2.00 -14.86 -13.19
N ASN A 162 1.87 -13.54 -13.32
CA ASN A 162 2.95 -12.67 -13.78
C ASN A 162 3.66 -11.89 -12.65
N ALA A 163 3.24 -12.06 -11.38
CA ALA A 163 3.78 -11.28 -10.27
C ALA A 163 5.28 -11.45 -10.09
N GLU A 164 5.81 -12.66 -10.23
CA GLU A 164 7.24 -12.93 -10.08
C GLU A 164 8.05 -12.31 -11.23
N GLU A 165 7.67 -12.59 -12.47
CA GLU A 165 8.36 -12.05 -13.65
C GLU A 165 8.39 -10.53 -13.67
N ALA A 166 7.25 -9.90 -13.37
CA ALA A 166 7.15 -8.45 -13.31
C ALA A 166 8.04 -7.85 -12.20
N THR A 167 8.00 -8.43 -11.00
CA THR A 167 8.80 -7.92 -9.87
C THR A 167 10.28 -8.17 -10.05
N ASP A 168 10.71 -9.27 -10.66
CA ASP A 168 12.12 -9.52 -11.04
C ASP A 168 12.62 -8.49 -12.07
N ALA A 169 11.78 -8.19 -13.08
CA ALA A 169 12.09 -7.16 -14.07
C ALA A 169 12.26 -5.77 -13.42
N TRP A 170 11.35 -5.40 -12.50
CA TRP A 170 11.45 -4.11 -11.80
C TRP A 170 12.67 -4.03 -10.89
N ILE A 171 12.98 -5.09 -10.12
CA ILE A 171 14.17 -5.14 -9.28
C ILE A 171 15.45 -5.02 -10.11
N THR A 172 15.48 -5.61 -11.29
CA THR A 172 16.63 -5.52 -12.21
C THR A 172 16.76 -4.14 -12.85
N LEU A 173 15.63 -3.45 -13.09
CA LEU A 173 15.60 -2.14 -13.74
C LEU A 173 16.13 -1.01 -12.84
N PHE A 174 15.88 -1.08 -11.53
CA PHE A 174 16.22 -0.01 -10.60
C PHE A 174 17.41 -0.38 -9.71
N ASP A 175 18.43 0.46 -9.67
CA ASP A 175 19.58 0.31 -8.78
C ASP A 175 19.14 0.29 -7.30
N ASN A 176 19.93 -0.38 -6.44
CA ASN A 176 19.66 -0.50 -5.00
C ASN A 176 18.27 -1.07 -4.70
N SER A 177 17.86 -2.05 -5.48
CA SER A 177 16.61 -2.77 -5.36
C SER A 177 16.88 -4.23 -5.00
N HIS A 178 16.03 -4.83 -4.19
CA HIS A 178 16.16 -6.22 -3.82
C HIS A 178 14.81 -6.82 -3.42
N ARG A 179 14.71 -8.14 -3.55
CA ARG A 179 13.58 -8.93 -3.06
C ARG A 179 13.75 -9.16 -1.56
N GLY A 180 12.69 -8.98 -0.80
CA GLY A 180 12.55 -9.41 0.58
C GLY A 180 12.00 -10.84 0.66
N ALA A 181 10.79 -11.01 1.14
CA ALA A 181 10.11 -12.29 1.22
C ALA A 181 9.55 -12.73 -0.15
N LEU A 182 9.47 -14.05 -0.36
CA LEU A 182 8.76 -14.66 -1.49
C LEU A 182 8.11 -15.95 -1.01
N HIS A 183 6.79 -15.94 -0.97
CA HIS A 183 5.95 -17.09 -0.63
C HIS A 183 5.12 -17.49 -1.84
N ARG A 184 5.01 -18.80 -2.10
CA ARG A 184 4.26 -19.35 -3.22
C ARG A 184 3.07 -20.15 -2.73
N TYR A 185 2.05 -20.25 -3.55
CA TYR A 185 0.97 -21.20 -3.30
C TYR A 185 1.48 -22.63 -3.42
N GLU A 186 1.11 -23.46 -2.43
CA GLU A 186 1.41 -24.87 -2.39
C GLU A 186 0.34 -25.69 -3.13
N GLU A 187 0.62 -26.98 -3.40
CA GLU A 187 -0.37 -27.89 -3.94
C GLU A 187 -1.59 -28.01 -3.02
N GLY A 188 -2.79 -27.97 -3.61
CA GLY A 188 -4.06 -27.98 -2.88
C GLY A 188 -4.58 -26.60 -2.49
N ALA A 189 -3.84 -25.51 -2.74
CA ALA A 189 -4.36 -24.16 -2.65
C ALA A 189 -5.44 -23.91 -3.72
N PRO A 190 -6.36 -22.96 -3.47
CA PRO A 190 -7.38 -22.60 -4.45
C PRO A 190 -6.83 -21.82 -5.67
N ILE A 191 -5.57 -21.43 -5.64
CA ILE A 191 -4.84 -20.72 -6.69
C ILE A 191 -3.73 -21.64 -7.21
N ASP A 192 -3.31 -21.44 -8.44
CA ASP A 192 -2.35 -22.31 -9.14
C ASP A 192 -1.04 -22.46 -8.32
N PRO A 193 -0.62 -23.71 -8.02
CA PRO A 193 0.61 -23.95 -7.27
C PRO A 193 1.83 -23.34 -7.95
N GLY A 194 2.74 -22.80 -7.14
CA GLY A 194 3.97 -22.17 -7.60
C GLY A 194 3.83 -20.69 -7.96
N THR A 195 2.61 -20.15 -8.14
CA THR A 195 2.39 -18.71 -8.31
C THR A 195 2.63 -17.97 -7.00
N VAL A 196 2.80 -16.65 -7.06
CA VAL A 196 3.18 -15.83 -5.91
C VAL A 196 1.99 -15.61 -4.99
N MET A 197 2.00 -16.23 -3.81
CA MET A 197 1.04 -15.94 -2.75
C MET A 197 1.29 -14.56 -2.14
N PHE A 198 2.55 -14.23 -1.90
CA PHE A 198 2.99 -12.92 -1.41
C PHE A 198 4.49 -12.74 -1.70
N THR A 199 4.87 -11.57 -2.14
CA THR A 199 6.26 -11.10 -2.17
C THR A 199 6.33 -9.65 -1.77
N ASP A 200 7.38 -9.28 -1.03
CA ASP A 200 7.76 -7.89 -0.85
C ASP A 200 9.15 -7.63 -1.44
N PHE A 201 9.40 -6.41 -1.80
CA PHE A 201 10.65 -6.00 -2.45
C PHE A 201 10.85 -4.49 -2.32
N THR A 202 12.07 -4.04 -2.51
CA THR A 202 12.38 -2.62 -2.59
C THR A 202 12.72 -2.21 -4.02
N LEU A 203 12.27 -1.01 -4.41
CA LEU A 203 12.75 -0.32 -5.60
C LEU A 203 13.36 1.00 -5.15
N ARG A 204 14.68 1.11 -5.19
CA ARG A 204 15.47 2.25 -4.68
C ARG A 204 15.06 2.67 -3.25
N GLY A 205 14.89 1.67 -2.38
CA GLY A 205 14.52 1.89 -0.99
C GLY A 205 13.03 2.12 -0.72
N THR A 206 12.18 2.16 -1.74
CA THR A 206 10.72 2.17 -1.56
C THR A 206 10.21 0.73 -1.49
N TRP A 207 9.66 0.34 -0.33
CA TRP A 207 9.05 -0.97 -0.15
C TRP A 207 7.75 -1.09 -0.93
N MET A 208 7.55 -2.24 -1.56
CA MET A 208 6.37 -2.62 -2.32
C MET A 208 6.05 -4.09 -2.06
N ALA A 209 4.82 -4.49 -2.34
CA ALA A 209 4.38 -5.87 -2.29
C ALA A 209 3.69 -6.27 -3.59
N ALA A 210 3.69 -7.57 -3.89
CA ALA A 210 2.94 -8.12 -5.01
C ALA A 210 2.42 -9.52 -4.70
N MET A 211 1.33 -9.91 -5.36
CA MET A 211 0.72 -11.22 -5.27
C MET A 211 -0.05 -11.58 -6.53
N ASP A 212 -0.16 -12.86 -6.82
CA ASP A 212 -1.10 -13.42 -7.79
C ASP A 212 -2.43 -13.73 -7.11
N SER A 213 -3.55 -13.36 -7.70
CA SER A 213 -4.88 -13.58 -7.14
C SER A 213 -5.66 -14.72 -7.80
N GLY A 214 -5.03 -15.44 -8.72
CA GLY A 214 -5.74 -16.44 -9.51
C GLY A 214 -6.85 -15.83 -10.36
N THR A 215 -7.89 -16.64 -10.58
CA THR A 215 -9.11 -16.22 -11.31
C THR A 215 -10.20 -15.71 -10.36
N PHE A 216 -9.91 -15.52 -9.06
CA PHE A 216 -10.90 -15.04 -8.09
C PHE A 216 -11.30 -13.60 -8.30
N HIS A 217 -10.42 -12.82 -8.95
CA HIS A 217 -10.66 -11.43 -9.26
C HIS A 217 -10.55 -11.18 -10.75
N ASP A 218 -11.52 -10.49 -11.29
CA ASP A 218 -11.60 -10.12 -12.71
C ASP A 218 -10.99 -8.75 -13.02
N PHE A 219 -10.57 -8.01 -11.99
CA PHE A 219 -9.89 -6.73 -12.18
C PHE A 219 -8.43 -6.92 -12.65
N THR A 220 -7.96 -5.94 -13.40
CA THR A 220 -6.60 -5.85 -13.87
C THR A 220 -6.07 -4.41 -13.71
N PHE A 221 -4.79 -4.19 -13.98
CA PHE A 221 -4.18 -2.88 -13.89
C PHE A 221 -4.82 -1.88 -14.87
N THR A 222 -5.14 -0.70 -14.35
CA THR A 222 -5.70 0.42 -15.10
C THR A 222 -4.98 1.70 -14.69
N PRO A 223 -5.10 2.80 -15.46
CA PRO A 223 -4.55 4.11 -15.04
C PRO A 223 -5.16 4.70 -13.77
N GLY A 224 -6.22 4.08 -13.20
CA GLY A 224 -6.87 4.54 -11.96
C GLY A 224 -5.93 4.65 -10.76
N VAL A 225 -4.89 3.80 -10.71
CA VAL A 225 -3.72 3.99 -9.86
C VAL A 225 -2.48 3.71 -10.68
N SER A 226 -1.48 4.58 -10.61
CA SER A 226 -0.21 4.48 -11.33
C SER A 226 0.96 4.81 -10.42
N MET A 227 2.20 4.63 -10.93
CA MET A 227 3.42 4.95 -10.17
C MET A 227 4.18 6.07 -10.87
N ILE A 228 4.41 7.16 -10.16
CA ILE A 228 5.28 8.25 -10.59
C ILE A 228 6.71 7.88 -10.21
N VAL A 229 7.61 7.84 -11.18
CA VAL A 229 9.05 7.63 -10.97
C VAL A 229 9.75 8.98 -11.09
N SER A 230 10.47 9.40 -10.04
CA SER A 230 11.24 10.64 -10.03
C SER A 230 12.57 10.45 -10.77
N CYS A 231 12.73 11.09 -11.93
CA CYS A 231 13.96 11.08 -12.69
C CYS A 231 14.74 12.39 -12.46
N ARG A 232 16.09 12.31 -12.48
CA ARG A 232 16.96 13.50 -12.33
C ARG A 232 16.99 14.35 -13.58
N ASP A 233 16.92 13.70 -14.75
CA ASP A 233 16.96 14.33 -16.07
C ASP A 233 15.84 13.74 -16.93
N GLN A 234 15.18 14.59 -17.71
CA GLN A 234 14.21 14.21 -18.74
C GLN A 234 14.79 14.47 -20.12
#